data_8e9fe65d4f4de27e9df0ac22f55a81d8
#
_entry.id   8e9fe65d4f4de27e9df0ac22f55a81d8
#
_cell.length_a   1.000
_cell.length_b   1.000
_cell.length_c   1.000
_cell.angle_alpha   90.00
_cell.angle_beta   90.00
_cell.angle_gamma   90.00
#
_symmetry.space_group_name_H-M   'P 1'
#
loop_
_entity.id
_entity.type
_entity.pdbx_description
1 polymer ?
#
loop_
_entity_poly.entity_id
_entity_poly.type
_entity_poly.pdbx_seq_one_letter_code
_entity_poly.pdbx_strand_id
1 'polypeptide(L)'
;MAAARPTIAVADLGSGNLRSVAKAVEAAGGAAVVSSDPDLVARADKLVVPGQGAFGGCAAGLDRGGGELRQAVIAAIDGGRPYFGICIGLQLLFEGSDEDPSCPGLAIMPGRVRKFAPVPGLKIPHMGWNQTRRGPARTGLVPDGDEAGYFYFVHSYYPAPERAEDVALTSEHGEPFCAAVARDNVFACQFHPEKSQAAGLALLRRFVQS
;
A
#
# COMPACT_ATOMS: atom_id res chain seq x y z
N MET A 1 -14.86 0.25 -30.04
CA MET A 1 -14.81 1.36 -29.06
C MET A 1 -13.75 1.02 -28.05
N ALA A 2 -12.76 1.89 -27.80
CA ALA A 2 -11.81 1.66 -26.71
C ALA A 2 -12.59 1.69 -25.39
N ALA A 3 -12.38 0.69 -24.52
CA ALA A 3 -12.95 0.69 -23.19
C ALA A 3 -12.53 1.97 -22.44
N ALA A 4 -13.44 2.58 -21.72
CA ALA A 4 -13.12 3.74 -20.90
C ALA A 4 -12.05 3.35 -19.86
N ARG A 5 -11.05 4.22 -19.67
CA ARG A 5 -10.03 3.99 -18.65
C ARG A 5 -10.67 4.10 -17.26
N PRO A 6 -10.40 3.17 -16.33
CA PRO A 6 -10.94 3.29 -14.98
C PRO A 6 -10.39 4.55 -14.32
N THR A 7 -11.25 5.28 -13.63
CA THR A 7 -10.88 6.42 -12.78
C THR A 7 -10.28 5.89 -11.48
N ILE A 8 -9.04 6.28 -11.19
CA ILE A 8 -8.32 5.83 -10.01
C ILE A 8 -8.02 7.03 -9.12
N ALA A 9 -8.67 7.09 -7.97
CA ALA A 9 -8.35 8.10 -6.97
C ALA A 9 -7.02 7.78 -6.30
N VAL A 10 -6.09 8.71 -6.37
CA VAL A 10 -4.83 8.69 -5.60
C VAL A 10 -5.04 9.58 -4.39
N ALA A 11 -5.24 9.00 -3.22
CA ALA A 11 -5.58 9.74 -2.00
C ALA A 11 -4.40 10.62 -1.55
N ASP A 12 -4.65 11.91 -1.39
CA ASP A 12 -3.68 12.86 -0.88
C ASP A 12 -3.78 12.99 0.64
N LEU A 13 -2.88 12.33 1.33
CA LEU A 13 -2.73 12.39 2.79
C LEU A 13 -1.85 13.56 3.26
N GLY A 14 -1.45 14.46 2.35
CA GLY A 14 -0.55 15.58 2.62
C GLY A 14 0.92 15.18 2.67
N SER A 15 1.24 13.97 2.29
CA SER A 15 2.60 13.43 2.24
C SER A 15 2.71 12.40 1.12
N GLY A 16 3.92 12.22 0.60
CA GLY A 16 4.18 11.23 -0.43
C GLY A 16 4.51 11.81 -1.80
N ASN A 17 5.07 10.96 -2.65
CA ASN A 17 5.39 11.31 -4.03
C ASN A 17 4.17 11.07 -4.95
N LEU A 18 3.07 11.79 -4.66
CA LEU A 18 1.77 11.64 -5.34
C LEU A 18 1.90 11.74 -6.86
N ARG A 19 2.74 12.67 -7.35
CA ARG A 19 2.95 12.88 -8.78
C ARG A 19 3.57 11.65 -9.46
N SER A 20 4.53 11.00 -8.82
CA SER A 20 5.16 9.78 -9.37
C SER A 20 4.18 8.61 -9.35
N VAL A 21 3.38 8.48 -8.30
CA VAL A 21 2.33 7.45 -8.20
C VAL A 21 1.28 7.67 -9.29
N ALA A 22 0.76 8.89 -9.46
CA ALA A 22 -0.21 9.22 -10.49
C ALA A 22 0.33 8.90 -11.90
N LYS A 23 1.57 9.32 -12.21
CA LYS A 23 2.22 8.99 -13.49
C LYS A 23 2.38 7.48 -13.71
N ALA A 24 2.71 6.72 -12.65
CA ALA A 24 2.83 5.26 -12.76
C ALA A 24 1.47 4.59 -13.01
N VAL A 25 0.39 5.08 -12.38
CA VAL A 25 -0.99 4.64 -12.62
C VAL A 25 -1.41 4.97 -14.05
N GLU A 26 -1.09 6.16 -14.56
CA GLU A 26 -1.37 6.55 -15.95
C GLU A 26 -0.60 5.68 -16.94
N ALA A 27 0.68 5.41 -16.69
CA ALA A 27 1.50 4.50 -17.49
C ALA A 27 1.01 3.05 -17.45
N ALA A 28 0.29 2.67 -16.39
CA ALA A 28 -0.40 1.39 -16.25
C ALA A 28 -1.73 1.33 -17.01
N GLY A 29 -2.26 2.47 -17.50
CA GLY A 29 -3.49 2.57 -18.30
C GLY A 29 -4.70 3.13 -17.55
N GLY A 30 -4.56 3.54 -16.29
CA GLY A 30 -5.62 4.17 -15.50
C GLY A 30 -5.76 5.68 -15.80
N ALA A 31 -6.86 6.27 -15.35
CA ALA A 31 -7.07 7.70 -15.27
C ALA A 31 -6.86 8.16 -13.82
N ALA A 32 -5.64 8.60 -13.47
CA ALA A 32 -5.29 8.97 -12.11
C ALA A 32 -5.83 10.36 -11.76
N VAL A 33 -6.49 10.47 -10.61
CA VAL A 33 -6.94 11.74 -10.03
C VAL A 33 -6.41 11.85 -8.60
N VAL A 34 -5.48 12.77 -8.37
CA VAL A 34 -4.95 13.05 -7.03
C VAL A 34 -5.91 13.96 -6.28
N SER A 35 -6.39 13.52 -5.13
CA SER A 35 -7.35 14.31 -4.35
C SER A 35 -7.39 13.91 -2.87
N SER A 36 -7.67 14.90 -2.02
CA SER A 36 -8.10 14.72 -0.63
C SER A 36 -9.62 14.88 -0.45
N ASP A 37 -10.36 15.08 -1.54
CA ASP A 37 -11.81 15.21 -1.52
C ASP A 37 -12.47 13.84 -1.31
N PRO A 38 -13.19 13.64 -0.17
CA PRO A 38 -13.86 12.38 0.16
C PRO A 38 -14.89 11.96 -0.89
N ASP A 39 -15.62 12.89 -1.49
CA ASP A 39 -16.61 12.61 -2.51
C ASP A 39 -15.99 12.07 -3.80
N LEU A 40 -14.81 12.58 -4.16
CA LEU A 40 -14.07 12.08 -5.31
C LEU A 40 -13.54 10.68 -5.04
N VAL A 41 -12.98 10.43 -3.84
CA VAL A 41 -12.54 9.11 -3.41
C VAL A 41 -13.72 8.12 -3.43
N ALA A 42 -14.89 8.54 -2.93
CA ALA A 42 -16.08 7.71 -2.91
C ALA A 42 -16.63 7.34 -4.30
N ARG A 43 -16.37 8.15 -5.34
CA ARG A 43 -16.90 7.92 -6.71
C ARG A 43 -15.92 7.24 -7.67
N ALA A 44 -14.64 7.17 -7.33
CA ALA A 44 -13.64 6.56 -8.19
C ALA A 44 -13.87 5.05 -8.35
N ASP A 45 -13.48 4.48 -9.49
CA ASP A 45 -13.61 3.04 -9.75
C ASP A 45 -12.66 2.22 -8.87
N LYS A 46 -11.46 2.77 -8.59
CA LYS A 46 -10.43 2.15 -7.77
C LYS A 46 -9.72 3.19 -6.91
N LEU A 47 -9.08 2.74 -5.84
CA LEU A 47 -8.39 3.58 -4.87
C LEU A 47 -6.93 3.19 -4.73
N VAL A 48 -6.03 4.15 -4.87
CA VAL A 48 -4.61 4.05 -4.52
C VAL A 48 -4.35 4.96 -3.33
N VAL A 49 -3.81 4.41 -2.26
CA VAL A 49 -3.45 5.17 -1.05
C VAL A 49 -1.93 5.08 -0.85
N PRO A 50 -1.18 6.05 -1.35
CA PRO A 50 0.24 6.17 -1.05
C PRO A 50 0.45 6.89 0.27
N GLY A 51 1.60 6.64 0.91
CA GLY A 51 2.02 7.41 2.07
C GLY A 51 3.54 7.38 2.21
N GLN A 52 4.13 8.50 2.64
CA GLN A 52 5.55 8.62 2.95
C GLN A 52 5.73 9.44 4.23
N GLY A 53 6.90 9.29 4.87
CA GLY A 53 7.19 9.95 6.14
C GLY A 53 6.79 9.10 7.33
N ALA A 54 6.03 9.65 8.28
CA ALA A 54 5.63 8.99 9.51
C ALA A 54 4.17 8.49 9.45
N PHE A 55 3.90 7.37 10.15
CA PHE A 55 2.57 6.78 10.27
C PHE A 55 1.54 7.80 10.78
N GLY A 56 1.81 8.47 11.91
CA GLY A 56 0.91 9.45 12.51
C GLY A 56 0.61 10.63 11.58
N GLY A 57 1.60 11.09 10.78
CA GLY A 57 1.40 12.14 9.80
C GLY A 57 0.41 11.77 8.69
N CYS A 58 0.51 10.54 8.17
CA CYS A 58 -0.42 10.02 7.17
C CYS A 58 -1.82 9.77 7.76
N ALA A 59 -1.89 9.24 8.98
CA ALA A 59 -3.17 9.06 9.68
C ALA A 59 -3.87 10.39 9.95
N ALA A 60 -3.13 11.41 10.40
CA ALA A 60 -3.66 12.77 10.54
C ALA A 60 -4.11 13.36 9.20
N GLY A 61 -3.48 12.96 8.08
CA GLY A 61 -3.92 13.33 6.74
C GLY A 61 -5.32 12.78 6.41
N LEU A 62 -5.62 11.55 6.82
CA LEU A 62 -6.96 10.97 6.69
C LEU A 62 -8.01 11.68 7.57
N ASP A 63 -7.56 12.22 8.71
CA ASP A 63 -8.45 12.85 9.72
C ASP A 63 -8.66 14.35 9.49
N ARG A 64 -8.00 14.95 8.49
CA ARG A 64 -8.24 16.36 8.13
C ARG A 64 -9.71 16.61 7.81
N GLY A 65 -10.20 17.76 8.23
CA GLY A 65 -11.58 18.14 7.97
C GLY A 65 -12.64 17.36 8.76
N GLY A 66 -12.26 16.63 9.82
CA GLY A 66 -13.18 15.85 10.64
C GLY A 66 -13.23 14.36 10.33
N GLY A 67 -12.28 13.84 9.53
CA GLY A 67 -12.16 12.41 9.25
C GLY A 67 -13.01 11.90 8.09
N GLU A 68 -13.57 12.80 7.29
CA GLU A 68 -14.41 12.43 6.14
C GLU A 68 -13.62 11.59 5.11
N LEU A 69 -12.34 11.92 4.87
CA LEU A 69 -11.51 11.13 3.96
C LEU A 69 -11.25 9.71 4.50
N ARG A 70 -11.03 9.57 5.83
CA ARG A 70 -10.91 8.25 6.49
C ARG A 70 -12.17 7.42 6.27
N GLN A 71 -13.33 8.03 6.50
CA GLN A 71 -14.61 7.35 6.32
C GLN A 71 -14.85 6.94 4.87
N ALA A 72 -14.51 7.82 3.90
CA ALA A 72 -14.63 7.52 2.48
C ALA A 72 -13.72 6.35 2.06
N VAL A 73 -12.49 6.28 2.57
CA VAL A 73 -11.56 5.17 2.31
C VAL A 73 -12.11 3.86 2.88
N ILE A 74 -12.56 3.86 4.14
CA ILE A 74 -13.15 2.66 4.79
C ILE A 74 -14.39 2.21 4.00
N ALA A 75 -15.33 3.11 3.72
CA ALA A 75 -16.55 2.80 2.98
C ALA A 75 -16.27 2.27 1.56
N ALA A 76 -15.22 2.78 0.90
CA ALA A 76 -14.80 2.26 -0.39
C ALA A 76 -14.28 0.82 -0.30
N ILE A 77 -13.50 0.49 0.72
CA ILE A 77 -13.00 -0.87 0.97
C ILE A 77 -14.17 -1.80 1.30
N ASP A 78 -15.02 -1.44 2.24
CA ASP A 78 -16.18 -2.23 2.68
C ASP A 78 -17.19 -2.46 1.55
N GLY A 79 -17.30 -1.48 0.64
CA GLY A 79 -18.11 -1.57 -0.57
C GLY A 79 -17.49 -2.43 -1.69
N GLY A 80 -16.38 -3.10 -1.44
CA GLY A 80 -15.72 -4.00 -2.40
C GLY A 80 -14.89 -3.28 -3.48
N ARG A 81 -14.62 -1.97 -3.32
CA ARG A 81 -13.84 -1.22 -4.29
C ARG A 81 -12.36 -1.62 -4.22
N PRO A 82 -11.70 -1.90 -5.37
CA PRO A 82 -10.28 -2.27 -5.37
C PRO A 82 -9.41 -1.21 -4.71
N TYR A 83 -8.67 -1.62 -3.69
CA TYR A 83 -7.74 -0.82 -2.91
C TYR A 83 -6.30 -1.24 -3.17
N PHE A 84 -5.42 -0.26 -3.39
CA PHE A 84 -3.98 -0.47 -3.51
C PHE A 84 -3.22 0.45 -2.55
N GLY A 85 -2.69 -0.10 -1.45
CA GLY A 85 -1.87 0.63 -0.49
C GLY A 85 -0.37 0.61 -0.85
N ILE A 86 0.32 1.75 -0.72
CA ILE A 86 1.76 1.86 -0.98
C ILE A 86 2.46 2.37 0.28
N CYS A 87 3.43 1.62 0.80
CA CYS A 87 4.26 1.95 1.95
C CYS A 87 3.41 2.26 3.19
N ILE A 88 3.29 3.51 3.62
CA ILE A 88 2.41 3.88 4.75
C ILE A 88 0.94 3.54 4.44
N GLY A 89 0.51 3.59 3.17
CA GLY A 89 -0.84 3.15 2.79
C GLY A 89 -1.11 1.66 3.07
N LEU A 90 -0.08 0.80 3.04
CA LEU A 90 -0.17 -0.55 3.58
C LEU A 90 -0.30 -0.53 5.10
N GLN A 91 0.57 0.22 5.77
CA GLN A 91 0.64 0.24 7.23
C GLN A 91 -0.66 0.75 7.87
N LEU A 92 -1.30 1.73 7.25
CA LEU A 92 -2.59 2.28 7.71
C LEU A 92 -3.73 1.27 7.73
N LEU A 93 -3.66 0.16 6.99
CA LEU A 93 -4.69 -0.89 7.04
C LEU A 93 -4.78 -1.60 8.39
N PHE A 94 -3.70 -1.57 9.19
CA PHE A 94 -3.60 -2.24 10.48
C PHE A 94 -4.18 -1.40 11.62
N GLU A 95 -4.23 -1.97 12.83
CA GLU A 95 -4.81 -1.33 14.01
C GLU A 95 -3.99 -0.15 14.53
N GLY A 96 -2.67 -0.16 14.28
CA GLY A 96 -1.76 0.91 14.69
C GLY A 96 -0.29 0.56 14.43
N SER A 97 0.61 1.42 14.88
CA SER A 97 2.04 1.32 14.63
C SER A 97 2.87 1.57 15.88
N ASP A 98 4.00 0.86 16.00
CA ASP A 98 5.02 1.14 17.02
C ASP A 98 5.74 2.49 16.79
N GLU A 99 5.58 3.08 15.59
CA GLU A 99 6.11 4.41 15.28
C GLU A 99 5.36 5.51 16.05
N ASP A 100 4.03 5.36 16.16
CA ASP A 100 3.15 6.25 16.92
C ASP A 100 2.05 5.41 17.60
N PRO A 101 2.33 4.87 18.82
CA PRO A 101 1.41 3.98 19.51
C PRO A 101 0.06 4.59 19.85
N SER A 102 -0.03 5.92 19.91
CA SER A 102 -1.27 6.64 20.23
C SER A 102 -2.17 6.85 19.01
N CYS A 103 -1.63 6.66 17.81
CA CYS A 103 -2.33 6.90 16.56
C CYS A 103 -2.95 5.61 16.01
N PRO A 104 -4.29 5.51 15.87
CA PRO A 104 -4.93 4.34 15.29
C PRO A 104 -4.79 4.34 13.76
N GLY A 105 -4.69 3.12 13.19
CA GLY A 105 -4.85 2.90 11.77
C GLY A 105 -6.31 2.85 11.34
N LEU A 106 -6.57 2.16 10.23
CA LEU A 106 -7.93 1.91 9.71
C LEU A 106 -8.58 0.66 10.30
N ALA A 107 -7.79 -0.21 10.95
CA ALA A 107 -8.22 -1.49 11.53
C ALA A 107 -8.97 -2.40 10.53
N ILE A 108 -8.63 -2.33 9.25
CA ILE A 108 -9.18 -3.20 8.20
C ILE A 108 -8.57 -4.60 8.30
N MET A 109 -7.29 -4.69 8.68
CA MET A 109 -6.57 -5.95 8.89
C MET A 109 -6.13 -6.08 10.35
N PRO A 110 -6.33 -7.24 11.00
CA PRO A 110 -5.85 -7.46 12.35
C PRO A 110 -4.32 -7.55 12.39
N GLY A 111 -3.73 -6.99 13.44
CA GLY A 111 -2.29 -6.91 13.65
C GLY A 111 -1.78 -5.48 13.72
N ARG A 112 -0.48 -5.34 13.83
CA ARG A 112 0.18 -4.05 14.04
C ARG A 112 1.41 -3.87 13.15
N VAL A 113 1.79 -2.63 12.97
CA VAL A 113 3.05 -2.26 12.33
C VAL A 113 4.16 -2.23 13.38
N ARG A 114 5.26 -2.97 13.13
CA ARG A 114 6.39 -3.15 14.03
C ARG A 114 7.66 -2.51 13.50
N LYS A 115 8.56 -2.13 14.39
CA LYS A 115 9.89 -1.66 14.04
C LYS A 115 10.82 -2.85 13.82
N PHE A 116 11.74 -2.76 12.83
CA PHE A 116 12.83 -3.73 12.71
C PHE A 116 13.68 -3.75 13.98
N ALA A 117 14.02 -4.96 14.42
CA ALA A 117 14.98 -5.13 15.51
C ALA A 117 16.38 -4.67 15.06
N PRO A 118 17.14 -3.95 15.90
CA PRO A 118 18.51 -3.60 15.58
C PRO A 118 19.39 -4.86 15.57
N VAL A 119 20.02 -5.12 14.42
CA VAL A 119 20.98 -6.22 14.24
C VAL A 119 22.35 -5.62 13.92
N PRO A 120 23.44 -6.07 14.56
CA PRO A 120 24.79 -5.59 14.26
C PRO A 120 25.12 -5.71 12.76
N GLY A 121 25.57 -4.62 12.14
CA GLY A 121 25.90 -4.58 10.71
C GLY A 121 24.70 -4.35 9.76
N LEU A 122 23.47 -4.41 10.24
CA LEU A 122 22.28 -4.13 9.44
C LEU A 122 21.84 -2.67 9.63
N LYS A 123 21.64 -1.97 8.52
CA LYS A 123 21.20 -0.57 8.55
C LYS A 123 19.65 -0.49 8.60
N ILE A 124 19.13 0.32 9.50
CA ILE A 124 17.74 0.75 9.51
C ILE A 124 17.72 2.26 9.19
N PRO A 125 16.92 2.69 8.21
CA PRO A 125 15.89 1.97 7.47
C PRO A 125 16.42 0.92 6.49
N HIS A 126 15.61 -0.09 6.22
CA HIS A 126 15.74 -0.96 5.05
C HIS A 126 15.57 -0.09 3.79
N MET A 127 16.65 0.13 3.06
CA MET A 127 16.66 1.00 1.89
C MET A 127 17.39 0.34 0.72
N GLY A 128 16.70 0.22 -0.41
CA GLY A 128 17.27 -0.34 -1.63
C GLY A 128 16.37 -1.40 -2.28
N TRP A 129 16.95 -2.07 -3.27
CA TRP A 129 16.30 -3.17 -3.97
C TRP A 129 16.41 -4.45 -3.18
N ASN A 130 15.29 -5.16 -3.04
CA ASN A 130 15.26 -6.45 -2.37
C ASN A 130 14.30 -7.40 -3.07
N GLN A 131 14.58 -8.69 -2.95
CA GLN A 131 13.80 -9.76 -3.51
C GLN A 131 12.55 -10.00 -2.66
N THR A 132 11.44 -10.29 -3.33
CA THR A 132 10.21 -10.74 -2.68
C THR A 132 9.88 -12.18 -3.05
N ARG A 133 9.29 -12.88 -2.10
CA ARG A 133 8.81 -14.26 -2.26
C ARG A 133 7.32 -14.30 -2.01
N ARG A 134 6.63 -15.22 -2.67
CA ARG A 134 5.19 -15.40 -2.51
C ARG A 134 4.85 -15.89 -1.11
N GLY A 135 3.87 -15.26 -0.50
CA GLY A 135 3.20 -15.70 0.72
C GLY A 135 1.98 -16.58 0.45
N PRO A 136 1.23 -16.95 1.50
CA PRO A 136 0.03 -17.79 1.38
C PRO A 136 -1.17 -17.10 0.73
N ALA A 137 -1.32 -15.76 0.83
CA ALA A 137 -2.43 -15.05 0.22
C ALA A 137 -2.44 -15.20 -1.30
N ARG A 138 -3.59 -15.48 -1.88
CA ARG A 138 -3.77 -15.59 -3.32
C ARG A 138 -4.34 -14.29 -3.88
N THR A 139 -3.70 -13.78 -4.91
CA THR A 139 -4.14 -12.57 -5.61
C THR A 139 -3.71 -12.63 -7.07
N GLY A 140 -4.56 -12.17 -7.99
CA GLY A 140 -4.22 -12.02 -9.41
C GLY A 140 -3.17 -10.96 -9.71
N LEU A 141 -2.82 -10.13 -8.71
CA LEU A 141 -1.85 -9.05 -8.89
C LEU A 141 -0.40 -9.55 -8.87
N VAL A 142 -0.11 -10.59 -8.10
CA VAL A 142 1.23 -11.19 -8.00
C VAL A 142 1.37 -12.33 -9.02
N PRO A 143 2.47 -12.37 -9.82
CA PRO A 143 2.72 -13.47 -10.77
C PRO A 143 2.76 -14.82 -10.06
N ASP A 144 2.40 -15.88 -10.77
CA ASP A 144 2.62 -17.24 -10.28
C ASP A 144 4.12 -17.57 -10.21
N GLY A 145 4.49 -18.45 -9.27
CA GLY A 145 5.86 -18.83 -8.98
C GLY A 145 6.30 -18.43 -7.58
N ASP A 146 7.42 -18.97 -7.11
CA ASP A 146 7.93 -18.72 -5.75
C ASP A 146 8.55 -17.33 -5.61
N GLU A 147 9.18 -16.83 -6.67
CA GLU A 147 9.80 -15.51 -6.72
C GLU A 147 8.86 -14.50 -7.39
N ALA A 148 8.51 -13.44 -6.66
CA ALA A 148 7.64 -12.38 -7.18
C ALA A 148 8.40 -11.19 -7.78
N GLY A 149 9.72 -11.16 -7.65
CA GLY A 149 10.60 -10.15 -8.25
C GLY A 149 11.32 -9.27 -7.24
N TYR A 150 12.07 -8.30 -7.80
CA TYR A 150 12.80 -7.30 -7.02
C TYR A 150 12.04 -5.99 -7.02
N PHE A 151 11.93 -5.39 -5.81
CA PHE A 151 11.27 -4.10 -5.62
C PHE A 151 12.10 -3.16 -4.77
N TYR A 152 11.84 -1.86 -4.87
CA TYR A 152 12.53 -0.84 -4.11
C TYR A 152 11.82 -0.55 -2.79
N PHE A 153 12.54 -0.69 -1.68
CA PHE A 153 12.09 -0.45 -0.31
C PHE A 153 12.75 0.79 0.30
N VAL A 154 12.06 1.46 1.19
CA VAL A 154 12.61 2.48 2.08
C VAL A 154 11.69 2.61 3.30
N HIS A 155 11.97 1.83 4.37
CA HIS A 155 11.13 1.81 5.57
C HIS A 155 11.89 1.30 6.79
N SER A 156 11.49 1.75 8.00
CA SER A 156 12.00 1.29 9.28
C SER A 156 11.00 0.41 10.02
N TYR A 157 9.74 0.39 9.57
CA TYR A 157 8.63 -0.33 10.16
C TYR A 157 7.97 -1.19 9.08
N TYR A 158 7.40 -2.32 9.49
CA TYR A 158 6.73 -3.26 8.60
C TYR A 158 5.47 -3.84 9.26
N PRO A 159 4.44 -4.23 8.51
CA PRO A 159 3.25 -4.84 9.06
C PRO A 159 3.52 -6.26 9.56
N ALA A 160 2.95 -6.59 10.71
CA ALA A 160 2.89 -7.93 11.28
C ALA A 160 1.41 -8.39 11.36
N PRO A 161 0.87 -8.94 10.26
CA PRO A 161 -0.49 -9.45 10.23
C PRO A 161 -0.67 -10.58 11.25
N GLU A 162 -1.81 -10.63 11.95
CA GLU A 162 -2.15 -11.76 12.83
C GLU A 162 -2.54 -13.00 12.02
N ARG A 163 -3.06 -12.80 10.81
CA ARG A 163 -3.50 -13.86 9.91
C ARG A 163 -2.45 -14.08 8.83
N ALA A 164 -1.79 -15.23 8.87
CA ALA A 164 -0.77 -15.59 7.89
C ALA A 164 -1.32 -15.65 6.45
N GLU A 165 -2.59 -16.03 6.30
CA GLU A 165 -3.29 -16.09 5.02
C GLU A 165 -3.47 -14.73 4.34
N ASP A 166 -3.31 -13.61 5.06
CA ASP A 166 -3.35 -12.28 4.47
C ASP A 166 -2.00 -11.86 3.84
N VAL A 167 -0.90 -12.59 4.11
CA VAL A 167 0.43 -12.26 3.58
C VAL A 167 0.54 -12.67 2.12
N ALA A 168 0.63 -11.69 1.21
CA ALA A 168 0.79 -11.93 -0.23
C ALA A 168 2.26 -12.08 -0.64
N LEU A 169 3.13 -11.26 -0.05
CA LEU A 169 4.57 -11.30 -0.30
C LEU A 169 5.35 -11.17 1.02
N THR A 170 6.48 -11.85 1.07
CA THR A 170 7.50 -11.71 2.11
C THR A 170 8.80 -11.21 1.50
N SER A 171 9.66 -10.62 2.33
CA SER A 171 11.05 -10.28 2.02
C SER A 171 11.89 -10.48 3.28
N GLU A 172 13.19 -10.26 3.21
CA GLU A 172 14.11 -10.46 4.33
C GLU A 172 15.00 -9.25 4.53
N HIS A 173 15.10 -8.79 5.78
CA HIS A 173 16.03 -7.74 6.19
C HIS A 173 16.50 -8.01 7.62
N GLY A 174 17.47 -8.93 7.75
CA GLY A 174 17.90 -9.49 9.04
C GLY A 174 16.90 -10.48 9.63
N GLU A 175 15.63 -10.29 9.38
CA GLU A 175 14.52 -11.19 9.68
C GLU A 175 13.52 -11.20 8.51
N PRO A 176 12.76 -12.28 8.31
CA PRO A 176 11.65 -12.29 7.37
C PRO A 176 10.57 -11.29 7.80
N PHE A 177 10.01 -10.55 6.84
CA PHE A 177 8.93 -9.61 7.11
C PHE A 177 7.84 -9.66 6.02
N CYS A 178 6.64 -9.20 6.37
CA CYS A 178 5.55 -9.05 5.42
C CYS A 178 5.82 -7.85 4.49
N ALA A 179 6.02 -8.15 3.20
CA ALA A 179 6.29 -7.15 2.17
C ALA A 179 5.02 -6.71 1.42
N ALA A 180 3.96 -7.51 1.43
CA ALA A 180 2.65 -7.16 0.90
C ALA A 180 1.56 -8.03 1.51
N VAL A 181 0.35 -7.49 1.55
CA VAL A 181 -0.87 -8.19 1.97
C VAL A 181 -1.89 -8.21 0.85
N ALA A 182 -2.77 -9.24 0.86
CA ALA A 182 -3.93 -9.30 0.00
C ALA A 182 -5.08 -10.00 0.72
N ARG A 183 -6.27 -9.40 0.65
CA ARG A 183 -7.54 -9.97 1.12
C ARG A 183 -8.69 -9.32 0.36
N ASP A 184 -9.56 -10.13 -0.22
CA ASP A 184 -10.72 -9.67 -0.99
C ASP A 184 -10.35 -8.64 -2.06
N ASN A 185 -10.84 -7.41 -1.95
CA ASN A 185 -10.57 -6.29 -2.84
C ASN A 185 -9.34 -5.46 -2.44
N VAL A 186 -8.62 -5.84 -1.37
CA VAL A 186 -7.47 -5.11 -0.85
C VAL A 186 -6.18 -5.79 -1.28
N PHE A 187 -5.28 -5.00 -1.86
CA PHE A 187 -3.87 -5.31 -2.01
C PHE A 187 -3.03 -4.14 -1.49
N ALA A 188 -1.97 -4.40 -0.76
CA ALA A 188 -1.08 -3.34 -0.34
C ALA A 188 0.35 -3.85 -0.18
N CYS A 189 1.34 -3.00 -0.50
CA CYS A 189 2.76 -3.35 -0.48
C CYS A 189 3.62 -2.34 0.29
N GLN A 190 4.67 -2.84 0.94
CA GLN A 190 5.63 -2.04 1.69
C GLN A 190 6.64 -1.33 0.78
N PHE A 191 6.91 -1.91 -0.38
CA PHE A 191 7.78 -1.33 -1.38
C PHE A 191 7.06 -0.25 -2.22
N HIS A 192 7.84 0.44 -3.04
CA HIS A 192 7.38 1.50 -3.91
C HIS A 192 7.28 1.01 -5.36
N PRO A 193 6.11 0.58 -5.86
CA PRO A 193 5.97 0.11 -7.24
C PRO A 193 6.30 1.21 -8.25
N GLU A 194 6.03 2.49 -7.94
CA GLU A 194 6.35 3.65 -8.78
C GLU A 194 7.87 3.89 -8.92
N LYS A 195 8.68 3.24 -8.06
CA LYS A 195 10.16 3.27 -8.10
C LYS A 195 10.77 1.93 -8.52
N SER A 196 9.93 0.92 -8.77
CA SER A 196 10.37 -0.46 -9.01
C SER A 196 10.38 -0.86 -10.49
N GLN A 197 10.58 0.11 -11.38
CA GLN A 197 10.77 -0.10 -12.82
C GLN A 197 9.70 -1.02 -13.44
N ALA A 198 10.12 -2.00 -14.27
CA ALA A 198 9.21 -2.90 -14.99
C ALA A 198 8.37 -3.77 -14.05
N ALA A 199 8.92 -4.27 -12.94
CA ALA A 199 8.20 -5.10 -11.99
C ALA A 199 7.07 -4.33 -11.29
N GLY A 200 7.36 -3.11 -10.85
CA GLY A 200 6.37 -2.22 -10.24
C GLY A 200 5.27 -1.80 -11.21
N LEU A 201 5.65 -1.46 -12.46
CA LEU A 201 4.68 -1.11 -13.49
C LEU A 201 3.79 -2.30 -13.87
N ALA A 202 4.34 -3.52 -13.93
CA ALA A 202 3.56 -4.72 -14.19
C ALA A 202 2.52 -4.99 -13.09
N LEU A 203 2.90 -4.79 -11.83
CA LEU A 203 1.99 -4.91 -10.70
C LEU A 203 0.85 -3.88 -10.78
N LEU A 204 1.17 -2.62 -11.04
CA LEU A 204 0.17 -1.55 -11.21
C LEU A 204 -0.75 -1.81 -12.42
N ARG A 205 -0.23 -2.33 -13.55
CA ARG A 205 -1.06 -2.71 -14.71
C ARG A 205 -2.09 -3.77 -14.37
N ARG A 206 -1.71 -4.80 -13.61
CA ARG A 206 -2.66 -5.82 -13.15
C ARG A 206 -3.74 -5.22 -12.27
N PHE A 207 -3.37 -4.33 -11.35
CA PHE A 207 -4.34 -3.61 -10.52
C PHE A 207 -5.30 -2.74 -11.34
N VAL A 208 -4.80 -2.01 -12.34
CA VAL A 208 -5.63 -1.16 -13.20
C VAL A 208 -6.60 -2.01 -14.02
N GLN A 209 -6.19 -3.21 -14.44
CA GLN A 209 -6.95 -4.11 -15.32
C GLN A 209 -7.85 -5.11 -14.58
N SER A 210 -7.71 -5.25 -13.24
CA SER A 210 -8.51 -6.19 -12.43
C SER A 210 -9.98 -5.86 -12.37
#